data_e625da32b3855b1d8c9f9040be14c9d5
#
_entry.id   e625da32b3855b1d8c9f9040be14c9d5
#
_cell.length_a   1.000
_cell.length_b   1.000
_cell.length_c   1.000
_cell.angle_alpha   90.00
_cell.angle_beta   90.00
_cell.angle_gamma   90.00
#
_symmetry.space_group_name_H-M   'P 1'
#
loop_
_entity.id
_entity.type
_entity.pdbx_description
1 polymer ?
#
loop_
_entity_poly.entity_id
_entity_poly.type
_entity_poly.pdbx_seq_one_letter_code
_entity_poly.pdbx_strand_id
1 'polypeptide(L)'
;MENWESYVRKVVPYVPGVQRALAGFNPDTLRLYPEPTCKVLVDAIASYYGLGSDEVFVGVGSDDVLAMIFLTFFNSGKPVFFPDITYSFYDVWADMLRIPYETKALDDAFEIRVEDYYGENGGVIFPNPNAPTGILMPLDKIEDIIAHNRDVIVVVDEAYIDFGGVSALPLIEKYDNLLIVQTFSKSRSMAGMRIGYAMGNAKLIRYINDVKYSFNSYTMNRTALVLGVEAIRDRAYFEETRKKIIETREWTKKELRALGFTFGDSMSNFIFASHERVPATELFEALRREHIYVRHFTKERINNYLRISIGTREEMETFIRFLKEYLKEA
;
A
#
# COMPACT_ATOMS: atom_id res chain seq x y z
N MET A 1 46.08 -24.76 21.35
CA MET A 1 44.95 -24.70 20.38
C MET A 1 44.34 -23.31 20.51
N GLU A 2 44.55 -22.45 19.53
CA GLU A 2 43.85 -21.15 19.49
C GLU A 2 42.37 -21.45 19.31
N ASN A 3 41.57 -20.93 20.22
CA ASN A 3 40.12 -21.16 20.23
C ASN A 3 39.50 -20.33 19.09
N TRP A 4 38.79 -20.95 18.13
CA TRP A 4 38.11 -20.30 17.02
C TRP A 4 37.20 -19.12 17.46
N GLU A 5 36.73 -19.13 18.72
CA GLU A 5 35.96 -18.02 19.31
C GLU A 5 36.69 -16.69 19.33
N SER A 6 38.07 -16.72 19.39
CA SER A 6 38.87 -15.48 19.34
C SER A 6 38.83 -14.77 17.98
N TYR A 7 38.46 -15.48 16.93
CA TYR A 7 38.31 -14.96 15.55
C TYR A 7 36.89 -14.60 15.17
N VAL A 8 35.91 -14.86 16.06
CA VAL A 8 34.51 -14.45 15.80
C VAL A 8 34.41 -12.93 15.88
N ARG A 9 34.06 -12.29 14.76
CA ARG A 9 33.73 -10.86 14.75
C ARG A 9 32.58 -10.61 15.71
N LYS A 10 32.81 -9.89 16.79
CA LYS A 10 31.78 -9.38 17.69
C LYS A 10 31.11 -8.19 16.99
N VAL A 11 30.21 -8.47 16.07
CA VAL A 11 29.34 -7.45 15.47
C VAL A 11 28.13 -7.30 16.40
N VAL A 12 27.92 -6.09 16.90
CA VAL A 12 26.66 -5.78 17.59
C VAL A 12 25.58 -5.74 16.51
N PRO A 13 24.58 -6.65 16.55
CA PRO A 13 23.52 -6.63 15.55
C PRO A 13 22.81 -5.27 15.55
N TYR A 14 22.53 -4.76 14.36
CA TYR A 14 21.67 -3.57 14.23
C TYR A 14 20.28 -3.89 14.82
N VAL A 15 19.82 -3.06 15.73
CA VAL A 15 18.49 -3.19 16.32
C VAL A 15 17.62 -2.08 15.71
N PRO A 16 16.57 -2.42 14.95
CA PRO A 16 15.66 -1.44 14.38
C PRO A 16 15.08 -0.47 15.41
N GLY A 17 14.87 0.78 15.01
CA GLY A 17 14.37 1.84 15.89
C GLY A 17 13.07 1.48 16.60
N VAL A 18 12.17 0.79 15.88
CA VAL A 18 10.91 0.26 16.44
C VAL A 18 11.14 -0.72 17.58
N GLN A 19 12.11 -1.64 17.46
CA GLN A 19 12.41 -2.61 18.52
C GLN A 19 12.99 -1.92 19.75
N ARG A 20 13.89 -0.95 19.57
CA ARG A 20 14.43 -0.14 20.67
C ARG A 20 13.34 0.65 21.40
N ALA A 21 12.45 1.30 20.64
CA ALA A 21 11.35 2.08 21.19
C ALA A 21 10.35 1.21 21.96
N LEU A 22 10.04 0.01 21.43
CA LEU A 22 9.16 -0.94 22.11
C LEU A 22 9.77 -1.44 23.43
N ALA A 23 11.06 -1.74 23.46
CA ALA A 23 11.76 -2.16 24.67
C ALA A 23 11.79 -1.06 25.75
N GLY A 24 11.82 0.21 25.35
CA GLY A 24 11.80 1.37 26.25
C GLY A 24 10.40 1.93 26.53
N PHE A 25 9.35 1.31 26.00
CA PHE A 25 7.98 1.81 26.17
C PHE A 25 7.50 1.66 27.62
N ASN A 26 6.99 2.77 28.21
CA ASN A 26 6.43 2.72 29.56
C ASN A 26 4.93 2.36 29.50
N PRO A 27 4.52 1.15 29.92
CA PRO A 27 3.13 0.72 29.86
C PRO A 27 2.20 1.51 30.77
N ASP A 28 2.69 2.18 31.82
CA ASP A 28 1.88 3.00 32.72
C ASP A 28 1.23 4.19 31.99
N THR A 29 1.81 4.58 30.85
CA THR A 29 1.25 5.65 30.00
C THR A 29 -0.02 5.25 29.29
N LEU A 30 -0.33 3.94 29.18
CA LEU A 30 -1.55 3.42 28.53
C LEU A 30 -2.84 3.76 29.26
N ARG A 31 -2.79 4.12 30.54
CA ARG A 31 -3.95 4.61 31.30
C ARG A 31 -4.43 6.00 30.86
N LEU A 32 -3.65 6.71 30.06
CA LEU A 32 -3.97 8.06 29.58
C LEU A 32 -4.43 8.00 28.12
N TYR A 33 -5.41 8.83 27.77
CA TYR A 33 -5.74 9.05 26.36
C TYR A 33 -4.51 9.49 25.56
N PRO A 34 -4.35 9.07 24.31
CA PRO A 34 -3.35 9.61 23.43
C PRO A 34 -3.66 11.09 23.09
N GLU A 35 -2.66 11.78 22.56
CA GLU A 35 -2.84 13.15 22.07
C GLU A 35 -3.71 13.12 20.78
N PRO A 36 -4.84 13.84 20.74
CA PRO A 36 -5.87 13.66 19.70
C PRO A 36 -5.42 14.13 18.29
N THR A 37 -4.47 15.07 18.20
CA THR A 37 -3.97 15.57 16.91
C THR A 37 -2.89 14.67 16.30
N CYS A 38 -2.43 13.64 17.01
CA CYS A 38 -1.32 12.77 16.60
C CYS A 38 -0.03 13.53 16.27
N LYS A 39 0.15 14.73 16.88
CA LYS A 39 1.16 15.72 16.50
C LYS A 39 2.56 15.15 16.32
N VAL A 40 3.02 14.30 17.23
CA VAL A 40 4.38 13.73 17.16
C VAL A 40 4.60 12.90 15.89
N LEU A 41 3.58 12.18 15.43
CA LEU A 41 3.66 11.34 14.23
C LEU A 41 3.41 12.20 12.97
N VAL A 42 2.47 13.12 13.01
CA VAL A 42 2.22 14.10 11.94
C VAL A 42 3.49 14.88 11.63
N ASP A 43 4.14 15.47 12.65
CA ASP A 43 5.39 16.22 12.50
C ASP A 43 6.53 15.36 11.92
N ALA A 44 6.63 14.11 12.35
CA ALA A 44 7.66 13.18 11.85
C ALA A 44 7.45 12.82 10.37
N ILE A 45 6.20 12.58 9.96
CA ILE A 45 5.83 12.30 8.56
C ILE A 45 6.03 13.57 7.71
N ALA A 46 5.54 14.72 8.15
CA ALA A 46 5.72 15.99 7.47
C ALA A 46 7.21 16.29 7.22
N SER A 47 8.03 16.17 8.27
CA SER A 47 9.49 16.36 8.16
C SER A 47 10.15 15.35 7.19
N TYR A 48 9.67 14.11 7.14
CA TYR A 48 10.21 13.09 6.24
C TYR A 48 9.98 13.45 4.76
N TYR A 49 8.82 14.02 4.44
CA TYR A 49 8.41 14.39 3.09
C TYR A 49 8.67 15.88 2.74
N GLY A 50 9.15 16.68 3.67
CA GLY A 50 9.38 18.11 3.46
C GLY A 50 8.11 18.97 3.41
N LEU A 51 7.06 18.53 4.12
CA LEU A 51 5.74 19.15 4.16
C LEU A 51 5.53 19.94 5.46
N GLY A 52 4.49 20.78 5.47
CA GLY A 52 3.92 21.35 6.69
C GLY A 52 3.11 20.30 7.48
N SER A 53 3.03 20.45 8.79
CA SER A 53 2.23 19.54 9.63
C SER A 53 0.73 19.64 9.34
N ASP A 54 0.27 20.75 8.79
CA ASP A 54 -1.11 20.97 8.34
C ASP A 54 -1.41 20.34 6.96
N GLU A 55 -0.40 19.81 6.28
CA GLU A 55 -0.52 19.07 5.02
C GLU A 55 -0.55 17.54 5.20
N VAL A 56 -0.54 17.07 6.45
CA VAL A 56 -0.53 15.63 6.79
C VAL A 56 -1.68 15.27 7.72
N PHE A 57 -2.43 14.23 7.35
CA PHE A 57 -3.45 13.58 8.17
C PHE A 57 -3.01 12.16 8.53
N VAL A 58 -3.23 11.71 9.76
CA VAL A 58 -2.90 10.35 10.24
C VAL A 58 -4.15 9.64 10.74
N GLY A 59 -4.33 8.38 10.31
CA GLY A 59 -5.44 7.51 10.70
C GLY A 59 -5.03 6.08 11.02
N VAL A 60 -5.99 5.26 11.43
CA VAL A 60 -5.81 3.86 11.88
C VAL A 60 -5.68 2.90 10.67
N GLY A 61 -4.58 3.06 9.93
CA GLY A 61 -4.34 2.41 8.64
C GLY A 61 -4.92 3.23 7.48
N SER A 62 -4.49 2.91 6.24
CA SER A 62 -5.02 3.58 5.05
C SER A 62 -6.52 3.36 4.86
N ASP A 63 -7.07 2.26 5.38
CA ASP A 63 -8.52 1.99 5.34
C ASP A 63 -9.32 3.08 6.06
N ASP A 64 -8.89 3.47 7.27
CA ASP A 64 -9.51 4.56 8.03
C ASP A 64 -9.34 5.90 7.31
N VAL A 65 -8.13 6.17 6.79
CA VAL A 65 -7.84 7.39 6.03
C VAL A 65 -8.74 7.51 4.81
N LEU A 66 -8.87 6.44 4.03
CA LEU A 66 -9.71 6.39 2.84
C LEU A 66 -11.20 6.51 3.20
N ALA A 67 -11.67 5.82 4.24
CA ALA A 67 -13.04 5.96 4.72
C ALA A 67 -13.37 7.40 5.14
N MET A 68 -12.44 8.08 5.83
CA MET A 68 -12.59 9.51 6.17
C MET A 68 -12.63 10.38 4.92
N ILE A 69 -11.84 10.09 3.89
CA ILE A 69 -11.87 10.80 2.59
C ILE A 69 -13.24 10.61 1.91
N PHE A 70 -13.76 9.38 1.86
CA PHE A 70 -15.09 9.11 1.30
C PHE A 70 -16.19 9.92 2.04
N LEU A 71 -16.15 9.90 3.38
CA LEU A 71 -17.09 10.67 4.21
C LEU A 71 -16.98 12.17 3.99
N THR A 72 -15.78 12.67 3.74
CA THR A 72 -15.52 14.12 3.65
C THR A 72 -15.87 14.68 2.29
N PHE A 73 -15.48 14.02 1.20
CA PHE A 73 -15.44 14.65 -0.11
C PHE A 73 -16.41 14.06 -1.15
N PHE A 74 -16.82 12.80 -1.02
CA PHE A 74 -17.62 12.15 -2.07
C PHE A 74 -19.13 12.24 -1.84
N ASN A 75 -19.60 13.45 -1.49
CA ASN A 75 -20.99 13.70 -1.10
C ASN A 75 -21.79 14.53 -2.14
N SER A 76 -21.30 14.66 -3.36
CA SER A 76 -21.93 15.52 -4.39
C SER A 76 -23.20 14.91 -5.01
N GLY A 77 -23.46 13.63 -4.79
CA GLY A 77 -24.50 12.86 -5.48
C GLY A 77 -24.12 12.44 -6.91
N LYS A 78 -22.94 12.85 -7.42
CA LYS A 78 -22.36 12.36 -8.65
C LYS A 78 -21.52 11.11 -8.41
N PRO A 79 -21.36 10.21 -9.42
CA PRO A 79 -20.62 8.98 -9.25
C PRO A 79 -19.11 9.22 -9.03
N VAL A 80 -18.53 8.51 -8.07
CA VAL A 80 -17.07 8.44 -7.89
C VAL A 80 -16.50 7.43 -8.88
N PHE A 81 -15.40 7.78 -9.56
CA PHE A 81 -14.75 6.92 -10.55
C PHE A 81 -13.56 6.18 -9.93
N PHE A 82 -13.50 4.87 -10.15
CA PHE A 82 -12.34 4.03 -9.80
C PHE A 82 -12.25 2.80 -10.71
N PRO A 83 -11.08 2.11 -10.80
CA PRO A 83 -10.94 0.94 -11.67
C PRO A 83 -11.84 -0.21 -11.27
N ASP A 84 -12.29 -1.00 -12.25
CA ASP A 84 -13.12 -2.20 -12.02
C ASP A 84 -12.35 -3.32 -11.30
N ILE A 85 -11.05 -3.45 -11.57
CA ILE A 85 -10.14 -4.39 -10.90
C ILE A 85 -9.14 -3.59 -10.08
N THR A 86 -9.47 -3.39 -8.80
CA THR A 86 -8.75 -2.50 -7.89
C THR A 86 -8.86 -2.98 -6.44
N TYR A 87 -8.49 -2.13 -5.49
CA TYR A 87 -8.66 -2.40 -4.07
C TYR A 87 -10.15 -2.57 -3.71
N SER A 88 -10.48 -3.73 -3.17
CA SER A 88 -11.85 -4.20 -3.01
C SER A 88 -12.68 -3.52 -1.90
N PHE A 89 -12.21 -2.41 -1.35
CA PHE A 89 -12.94 -1.65 -0.34
C PHE A 89 -13.53 -0.33 -0.86
N TYR A 90 -13.19 0.10 -2.06
CA TYR A 90 -13.76 1.35 -2.60
C TYR A 90 -15.26 1.23 -2.81
N ASP A 91 -15.71 0.14 -3.42
CA ASP A 91 -17.14 -0.16 -3.58
C ASP A 91 -17.83 -0.41 -2.24
N VAL A 92 -17.17 -1.09 -1.29
CA VAL A 92 -17.72 -1.33 0.05
C VAL A 92 -18.02 -0.02 0.79
N TRP A 93 -17.10 0.95 0.77
CA TRP A 93 -17.35 2.27 1.38
C TRP A 93 -18.40 3.06 0.61
N ALA A 94 -18.37 3.02 -0.72
CA ALA A 94 -19.36 3.70 -1.53
C ALA A 94 -20.78 3.16 -1.23
N ASP A 95 -20.95 1.85 -1.19
CA ASP A 95 -22.23 1.20 -0.85
C ASP A 95 -22.67 1.52 0.57
N MET A 96 -21.77 1.38 1.55
CA MET A 96 -22.05 1.65 2.96
C MET A 96 -22.50 3.11 3.18
N LEU A 97 -21.89 4.04 2.50
CA LEU A 97 -22.15 5.47 2.61
C LEU A 97 -23.21 5.96 1.62
N ARG A 98 -23.75 5.09 0.76
CA ARG A 98 -24.71 5.41 -0.31
C ARG A 98 -24.20 6.46 -1.30
N ILE A 99 -22.91 6.38 -1.61
CA ILE A 99 -22.25 7.21 -2.60
C ILE A 99 -22.36 6.51 -3.95
N PRO A 100 -22.92 7.15 -4.97
CA PRO A 100 -22.94 6.57 -6.31
C PRO A 100 -21.52 6.43 -6.84
N TYR A 101 -21.26 5.37 -7.58
CA TYR A 101 -19.95 5.14 -8.20
C TYR A 101 -20.08 4.51 -9.58
N GLU A 102 -19.04 4.66 -10.37
CA GLU A 102 -18.89 4.02 -11.67
C GLU A 102 -17.49 3.43 -11.78
N THR A 103 -17.42 2.14 -12.07
CA THR A 103 -16.13 1.47 -12.29
C THR A 103 -15.67 1.64 -13.73
N LYS A 104 -14.39 1.98 -13.90
CA LYS A 104 -13.74 2.11 -15.20
C LYS A 104 -12.95 0.84 -15.51
N ALA A 105 -13.25 0.18 -16.63
CA ALA A 105 -12.59 -1.06 -16.99
C ALA A 105 -11.11 -0.83 -17.28
N LEU A 106 -10.25 -1.64 -16.63
CA LEU A 106 -8.86 -1.72 -17.06
C LEU A 106 -8.77 -2.33 -18.46
N ASP A 107 -7.77 -1.97 -19.23
CA ASP A 107 -7.51 -2.57 -20.54
C ASP A 107 -7.07 -4.06 -20.43
N ASP A 108 -6.72 -4.69 -21.54
CA ASP A 108 -6.30 -6.09 -21.58
C ASP A 108 -4.93 -6.32 -20.92
N ALA A 109 -4.12 -5.28 -20.77
CA ALA A 109 -2.86 -5.29 -20.02
C ALA A 109 -3.05 -4.97 -18.53
N PHE A 110 -4.28 -4.78 -18.06
CA PHE A 110 -4.64 -4.31 -16.73
C PHE A 110 -4.13 -2.89 -16.39
N GLU A 111 -3.96 -2.05 -17.41
CA GLU A 111 -3.62 -0.64 -17.23
C GLU A 111 -4.88 0.24 -17.17
N ILE A 112 -4.78 1.35 -16.44
CA ILE A 112 -5.82 2.37 -16.39
C ILE A 112 -5.79 3.17 -17.70
N ARG A 113 -6.96 3.31 -18.32
CA ARG A 113 -7.17 4.18 -19.48
C ARG A 113 -7.54 5.57 -18.99
N VAL A 114 -6.63 6.52 -19.19
CA VAL A 114 -6.70 7.88 -18.62
C VAL A 114 -7.97 8.60 -19.06
N GLU A 115 -8.35 8.44 -20.33
CA GLU A 115 -9.48 9.10 -20.96
C GLU A 115 -10.84 8.71 -20.34
N ASP A 116 -10.93 7.52 -19.73
CA ASP A 116 -12.15 7.06 -19.08
C ASP A 116 -12.48 7.88 -17.81
N TYR A 117 -11.52 8.68 -17.33
CA TYR A 117 -11.65 9.52 -16.12
C TYR A 117 -11.93 11.00 -16.41
N TYR A 118 -12.11 11.39 -17.67
CA TYR A 118 -12.36 12.81 -18.04
C TYR A 118 -13.83 13.24 -17.91
N GLY A 119 -14.75 12.29 -17.77
CA GLY A 119 -16.18 12.56 -17.67
C GLY A 119 -16.59 13.27 -16.38
N GLU A 120 -17.81 13.80 -16.36
CA GLU A 120 -18.39 14.41 -15.16
C GLU A 120 -18.53 13.36 -14.05
N ASN A 121 -17.98 13.66 -12.88
CA ASN A 121 -17.94 12.74 -11.73
C ASN A 121 -18.00 13.47 -10.39
N GLY A 122 -18.09 12.71 -9.29
CA GLY A 122 -18.11 13.20 -7.91
C GLY A 122 -16.78 13.08 -7.19
N GLY A 123 -15.75 12.58 -7.87
CA GLY A 123 -14.41 12.33 -7.37
C GLY A 123 -13.75 11.16 -8.07
N VAL A 124 -12.45 11.09 -8.03
CA VAL A 124 -11.64 10.03 -8.64
C VAL A 124 -10.74 9.39 -7.58
N ILE A 125 -10.68 8.07 -7.57
CA ILE A 125 -9.74 7.34 -6.69
C ILE A 125 -9.15 6.14 -7.44
N PHE A 126 -7.84 5.97 -7.37
CA PHE A 126 -7.15 4.79 -7.90
C PHE A 126 -5.86 4.50 -7.14
N PRO A 127 -5.45 3.22 -7.01
CA PRO A 127 -4.17 2.86 -6.43
C PRO A 127 -3.04 3.02 -7.45
N ASN A 128 -1.88 3.44 -6.98
CA ASN A 128 -0.66 3.45 -7.79
C ASN A 128 0.57 3.06 -6.97
N PRO A 129 1.16 1.86 -7.21
CA PRO A 129 0.74 0.79 -8.13
C PRO A 129 -0.64 0.19 -7.83
N ASN A 130 -1.38 -0.22 -8.87
CA ASN A 130 -2.70 -0.81 -8.68
C ASN A 130 -2.62 -2.16 -7.94
N ALA A 131 -3.57 -2.45 -7.09
CA ALA A 131 -3.77 -3.75 -6.46
C ALA A 131 -5.09 -4.35 -6.93
N PRO A 132 -5.13 -5.59 -7.46
CA PRO A 132 -4.12 -6.65 -7.30
C PRO A 132 -3.09 -6.75 -8.41
N THR A 133 -3.10 -5.92 -9.44
CA THR A 133 -2.28 -6.11 -10.65
C THR A 133 -0.80 -5.79 -10.45
N GLY A 134 -0.47 -4.88 -9.53
CA GLY A 134 0.89 -4.41 -9.25
C GLY A 134 1.43 -3.40 -10.28
N ILE A 135 0.62 -3.04 -11.28
CA ILE A 135 1.04 -2.17 -12.38
C ILE A 135 1.11 -0.72 -11.91
N LEU A 136 2.21 -0.07 -12.26
CA LEU A 136 2.48 1.34 -11.98
C LEU A 136 2.02 2.22 -13.16
N MET A 137 1.22 3.23 -12.88
CA MET A 137 0.92 4.30 -13.84
C MET A 137 2.03 5.36 -13.81
N PRO A 138 2.54 5.81 -14.96
CA PRO A 138 3.50 6.92 -15.04
C PRO A 138 2.92 8.24 -14.51
N LEU A 139 3.80 9.10 -13.98
CA LEU A 139 3.41 10.34 -13.31
C LEU A 139 2.68 11.32 -14.25
N ASP A 140 3.07 11.40 -15.51
CA ASP A 140 2.43 12.22 -16.52
C ASP A 140 0.97 11.82 -16.79
N LYS A 141 0.67 10.52 -16.80
CA LYS A 141 -0.70 9.99 -16.90
C LYS A 141 -1.52 10.31 -15.64
N ILE A 142 -0.91 10.24 -14.46
CA ILE A 142 -1.57 10.64 -13.20
C ILE A 142 -1.91 12.13 -13.25
N GLU A 143 -0.93 12.95 -13.65
CA GLU A 143 -1.12 14.39 -13.76
C GLU A 143 -2.22 14.75 -14.75
N ASP A 144 -2.33 14.01 -15.85
CA ASP A 144 -3.36 14.21 -16.85
C ASP A 144 -4.77 13.94 -16.29
N ILE A 145 -4.97 12.87 -15.53
CA ILE A 145 -6.22 12.61 -14.80
C ILE A 145 -6.54 13.78 -13.85
N ILE A 146 -5.57 14.25 -13.06
CA ILE A 146 -5.78 15.34 -12.12
C ILE A 146 -6.16 16.63 -12.84
N ALA A 147 -5.50 16.95 -13.96
CA ALA A 147 -5.72 18.15 -14.74
C ALA A 147 -7.14 18.22 -15.34
N HIS A 148 -7.72 17.08 -15.72
CA HIS A 148 -9.09 16.97 -16.23
C HIS A 148 -10.18 16.93 -15.14
N ASN A 149 -9.80 16.85 -13.85
CA ASN A 149 -10.71 16.70 -12.73
C ASN A 149 -10.55 17.82 -11.67
N ARG A 150 -10.30 19.07 -12.12
CA ARG A 150 -9.97 20.21 -11.22
C ARG A 150 -11.09 20.58 -10.23
N ASP A 151 -12.33 20.25 -10.55
CA ASP A 151 -13.51 20.62 -9.75
C ASP A 151 -13.90 19.56 -8.70
N VAL A 152 -13.19 18.44 -8.67
CA VAL A 152 -13.42 17.32 -7.74
C VAL A 152 -12.12 16.84 -7.12
N ILE A 153 -12.24 16.09 -6.03
CA ILE A 153 -11.05 15.52 -5.36
C ILE A 153 -10.56 14.29 -6.12
N VAL A 154 -9.25 14.25 -6.36
CA VAL A 154 -8.53 13.11 -6.91
C VAL A 154 -7.67 12.49 -5.80
N VAL A 155 -7.83 11.19 -5.57
CA VAL A 155 -7.09 10.43 -4.57
C VAL A 155 -6.20 9.42 -5.26
N VAL A 156 -4.90 9.49 -4.99
CA VAL A 156 -3.93 8.48 -5.41
C VAL A 156 -3.55 7.64 -4.19
N ASP A 157 -3.98 6.37 -4.19
CA ASP A 157 -3.65 5.43 -3.12
C ASP A 157 -2.29 4.78 -3.41
N GLU A 158 -1.28 5.27 -2.73
CA GLU A 158 0.11 4.87 -2.88
C GLU A 158 0.56 3.81 -1.85
N ALA A 159 -0.32 2.90 -1.45
CA ALA A 159 0.01 1.88 -0.46
C ALA A 159 1.25 1.03 -0.83
N TYR A 160 1.60 0.93 -2.11
CA TYR A 160 2.73 0.12 -2.62
C TYR A 160 3.82 0.93 -3.31
N ILE A 161 3.77 2.25 -3.30
CA ILE A 161 4.66 3.13 -4.08
C ILE A 161 6.15 2.92 -3.78
N ASP A 162 6.48 2.60 -2.54
CA ASP A 162 7.86 2.44 -2.07
C ASP A 162 8.63 1.28 -2.74
N PHE A 163 7.94 0.37 -3.42
CA PHE A 163 8.57 -0.80 -4.06
C PHE A 163 9.09 -0.56 -5.47
N GLY A 164 9.33 0.68 -5.85
CA GLY A 164 9.97 1.06 -7.11
C GLY A 164 9.20 2.09 -7.93
N GLY A 165 8.06 2.56 -7.44
CA GLY A 165 7.28 3.62 -8.08
C GLY A 165 7.83 5.02 -7.80
N VAL A 166 7.30 5.98 -8.55
CA VAL A 166 7.52 7.43 -8.33
C VAL A 166 6.21 8.00 -7.79
N SER A 167 6.28 8.60 -6.60
CA SER A 167 5.12 9.20 -5.93
C SER A 167 4.60 10.43 -6.69
N ALA A 168 3.28 10.57 -6.72
CA ALA A 168 2.60 11.77 -7.19
C ALA A 168 2.61 12.92 -6.17
N LEU A 169 3.24 12.74 -5.00
CA LEU A 169 3.30 13.74 -3.94
C LEU A 169 3.77 15.13 -4.42
N PRO A 170 4.78 15.28 -5.28
CA PRO A 170 5.18 16.62 -5.75
C PRO A 170 4.06 17.39 -6.48
N LEU A 171 3.05 16.71 -7.00
CA LEU A 171 1.93 17.35 -7.69
C LEU A 171 0.97 18.11 -6.74
N ILE A 172 1.03 17.89 -5.42
CA ILE A 172 0.21 18.65 -4.46
C ILE A 172 0.53 20.16 -4.46
N GLU A 173 1.74 20.53 -4.85
CA GLU A 173 2.13 21.93 -5.00
C GLU A 173 1.40 22.62 -6.17
N LYS A 174 1.04 21.84 -7.19
CA LYS A 174 0.37 22.32 -8.42
C LYS A 174 -1.15 22.13 -8.39
N TYR A 175 -1.62 21.13 -7.65
CA TYR A 175 -3.01 20.69 -7.64
C TYR A 175 -3.58 20.67 -6.22
N ASP A 176 -4.40 21.64 -5.88
CA ASP A 176 -5.02 21.81 -4.58
C ASP A 176 -6.17 20.80 -4.29
N ASN A 177 -6.57 20.03 -5.32
CA ASN A 177 -7.59 18.99 -5.25
C ASN A 177 -7.02 17.55 -5.18
N LEU A 178 -5.70 17.40 -5.00
CA LEU A 178 -5.01 16.11 -4.91
C LEU A 178 -4.79 15.66 -3.47
N LEU A 179 -5.10 14.40 -3.19
CA LEU A 179 -4.73 13.69 -1.96
C LEU A 179 -3.90 12.45 -2.29
N ILE A 180 -2.78 12.29 -1.61
CA ILE A 180 -1.93 11.11 -1.65
C ILE A 180 -2.15 10.31 -0.37
N VAL A 181 -2.47 9.02 -0.48
CA VAL A 181 -2.65 8.14 0.69
C VAL A 181 -1.55 7.09 0.73
N GLN A 182 -0.90 6.95 1.87
CA GLN A 182 0.12 5.92 2.08
C GLN A 182 -0.09 5.18 3.41
N THR A 183 0.68 4.09 3.63
CA THR A 183 0.51 3.23 4.80
C THR A 183 1.85 2.66 5.30
N PHE A 184 1.94 2.42 6.60
CA PHE A 184 3.06 1.67 7.20
C PHE A 184 2.88 0.15 7.07
N SER A 185 1.70 -0.30 6.64
CA SER A 185 1.36 -1.73 6.59
C SER A 185 2.18 -2.55 5.58
N LYS A 186 2.79 -1.91 4.58
CA LYS A 186 3.48 -2.58 3.48
C LYS A 186 5.00 -2.41 3.60
N SER A 187 5.55 -1.35 3.06
CA SER A 187 7.00 -1.12 2.98
C SER A 187 7.68 -0.99 4.33
N ARG A 188 7.00 -0.49 5.35
CA ARG A 188 7.53 -0.37 6.72
C ARG A 188 7.26 -1.61 7.60
N SER A 189 6.62 -2.66 7.05
CA SER A 189 6.35 -3.94 7.73
C SER A 189 5.61 -3.79 9.08
N MET A 190 4.70 -2.80 9.18
CA MET A 190 3.98 -2.47 10.41
C MET A 190 2.46 -2.63 10.29
N ALA A 191 1.99 -3.63 9.53
CA ALA A 191 0.55 -3.87 9.32
C ALA A 191 -0.24 -3.98 10.63
N GLY A 192 0.33 -4.63 11.65
CA GLY A 192 -0.29 -4.80 12.97
C GLY A 192 -0.41 -3.50 13.79
N MET A 193 0.37 -2.47 13.46
CA MET A 193 0.32 -1.18 14.16
C MET A 193 -0.80 -0.26 13.65
N ARG A 194 -1.39 -0.58 12.51
CA ARG A 194 -2.49 0.19 11.93
C ARG A 194 -2.18 1.69 11.79
N ILE A 195 -1.19 2.02 10.96
CA ILE A 195 -0.82 3.42 10.66
C ILE A 195 -0.99 3.67 9.17
N GLY A 196 -1.84 4.63 8.82
CA GLY A 196 -2.00 5.19 7.50
C GLY A 196 -2.00 6.71 7.56
N TYR A 197 -1.76 7.35 6.44
CA TYR A 197 -1.74 8.82 6.38
C TYR A 197 -2.13 9.31 4.99
N ALA A 198 -2.68 10.53 4.96
CA ALA A 198 -2.90 11.29 3.74
C ALA A 198 -2.03 12.55 3.74
N MET A 199 -1.62 12.95 2.55
CA MET A 199 -0.86 14.18 2.29
C MET A 199 -1.57 14.97 1.18
N GLY A 200 -1.62 16.30 1.34
CA GLY A 200 -2.29 17.17 0.39
C GLY A 200 -2.39 18.59 0.90
N ASN A 201 -3.09 19.43 0.17
CA ASN A 201 -3.29 20.83 0.56
C ASN A 201 -3.86 20.95 1.98
N ALA A 202 -3.35 21.88 2.78
CA ALA A 202 -3.76 22.12 4.17
C ALA A 202 -5.27 22.29 4.36
N LYS A 203 -5.96 22.87 3.37
CA LYS A 203 -7.42 23.02 3.40
C LYS A 203 -8.13 21.67 3.34
N LEU A 204 -7.65 20.72 2.52
CA LEU A 204 -8.20 19.37 2.44
C LEU A 204 -7.96 18.60 3.74
N ILE A 205 -6.74 18.68 4.26
CA ILE A 205 -6.36 18.01 5.51
C ILE A 205 -7.21 18.53 6.69
N ARG A 206 -7.49 19.81 6.73
CA ARG A 206 -8.38 20.41 7.75
C ARG A 206 -9.79 19.79 7.66
N TYR A 207 -10.37 19.66 6.47
CA TYR A 207 -11.71 19.06 6.31
C TYR A 207 -11.75 17.59 6.76
N ILE A 208 -10.71 16.81 6.45
CA ILE A 208 -10.64 15.42 6.94
C ILE A 208 -10.56 15.39 8.47
N ASN A 209 -9.77 16.29 9.08
CA ASN A 209 -9.68 16.41 10.54
C ASN A 209 -11.03 16.81 11.18
N ASP A 210 -11.78 17.74 10.58
CA ASP A 210 -13.10 18.15 11.08
C ASP A 210 -14.07 16.95 11.13
N VAL A 211 -14.07 16.11 10.08
CA VAL A 211 -14.87 14.88 10.04
C VAL A 211 -14.36 13.86 11.08
N LYS A 212 -13.04 13.63 11.14
CA LYS A 212 -12.44 12.72 12.14
C LYS A 212 -12.83 13.12 13.55
N TYR A 213 -12.71 14.40 13.93
CA TYR A 213 -13.05 14.85 15.28
C TYR A 213 -14.54 14.74 15.59
N SER A 214 -15.38 14.81 14.58
CA SER A 214 -16.82 14.61 14.73
C SER A 214 -17.20 13.13 14.84
N PHE A 215 -16.38 12.22 14.30
CA PHE A 215 -16.63 10.79 14.28
C PHE A 215 -15.90 10.04 15.43
N ASN A 216 -14.58 10.23 15.56
CA ASN A 216 -13.75 9.64 16.63
C ASN A 216 -12.49 10.48 16.87
N SER A 217 -12.46 11.22 17.99
CA SER A 217 -11.35 12.14 18.28
C SER A 217 -10.02 11.45 18.62
N TYR A 218 -10.05 10.24 19.19
CA TYR A 218 -8.88 9.53 19.72
C TYR A 218 -8.63 8.21 18.98
N THR A 219 -8.52 8.28 17.65
CA THR A 219 -8.40 7.08 16.81
C THR A 219 -7.09 6.32 17.01
N MET A 220 -5.96 7.04 17.11
CA MET A 220 -4.63 6.44 17.18
C MET A 220 -4.25 6.06 18.61
N ASN A 221 -3.82 4.82 18.82
CA ASN A 221 -3.29 4.40 20.11
C ASN A 221 -1.88 4.95 20.35
N ARG A 222 -1.51 5.08 21.64
CA ARG A 222 -0.22 5.65 22.05
C ARG A 222 0.99 4.86 21.53
N THR A 223 0.90 3.54 21.50
CA THR A 223 1.98 2.67 21.00
C THR A 223 2.24 2.92 19.52
N ALA A 224 1.17 3.02 18.70
CA ALA A 224 1.29 3.33 17.29
C ALA A 224 1.95 4.70 17.04
N LEU A 225 1.60 5.72 17.84
CA LEU A 225 2.22 7.04 17.71
C LEU A 225 3.72 6.99 17.97
N VAL A 226 4.15 6.34 19.07
CA VAL A 226 5.58 6.25 19.44
C VAL A 226 6.36 5.41 18.43
N LEU A 227 5.88 4.20 18.12
CA LEU A 227 6.58 3.30 17.20
C LEU A 227 6.56 3.81 15.75
N GLY A 228 5.49 4.50 15.35
CA GLY A 228 5.40 5.14 14.04
C GLY A 228 6.45 6.22 13.83
N VAL A 229 6.73 7.04 14.85
CA VAL A 229 7.81 8.04 14.80
C VAL A 229 9.17 7.38 14.58
N GLU A 230 9.46 6.31 15.30
CA GLU A 230 10.73 5.60 15.14
C GLU A 230 10.85 4.90 13.78
N ALA A 231 9.75 4.33 13.28
CA ALA A 231 9.72 3.70 11.97
C ALA A 231 9.94 4.69 10.82
N ILE A 232 9.40 5.91 10.90
CA ILE A 232 9.63 6.93 9.85
C ILE A 232 11.05 7.50 9.90
N ARG A 233 11.65 7.58 11.09
CA ARG A 233 13.01 8.07 11.29
C ARG A 233 14.09 7.07 10.90
N ASP A 234 13.81 5.77 11.00
CA ASP A 234 14.78 4.71 10.72
C ASP A 234 14.92 4.44 9.22
N ARG A 235 15.49 5.43 8.51
CA ARG A 235 15.67 5.39 7.05
C ARG A 235 16.56 4.23 6.62
N ALA A 236 17.61 3.92 7.38
CA ALA A 236 18.57 2.90 7.02
C ALA A 236 17.92 1.50 6.98
N TYR A 237 17.16 1.17 8.00
CA TYR A 237 16.43 -0.10 8.05
C TYR A 237 15.34 -0.17 6.95
N PHE A 238 14.61 0.91 6.75
CA PHE A 238 13.59 1.01 5.71
C PHE A 238 14.19 0.75 4.31
N GLU A 239 15.28 1.45 3.96
CA GLU A 239 15.94 1.28 2.66
C GLU A 239 16.50 -0.12 2.47
N GLU A 240 17.12 -0.71 3.50
CA GLU A 240 17.65 -2.07 3.45
C GLU A 240 16.54 -3.10 3.21
N THR A 241 15.45 -3.04 3.96
CA THR A 241 14.34 -3.99 3.85
C THR A 241 13.60 -3.83 2.52
N ARG A 242 13.36 -2.59 2.08
CA ARG A 242 12.77 -2.28 0.78
C ARG A 242 13.61 -2.88 -0.37
N LYS A 243 14.91 -2.68 -0.34
CA LYS A 243 15.84 -3.20 -1.34
C LYS A 243 15.79 -4.72 -1.43
N LYS A 244 15.81 -5.42 -0.28
CA LYS A 244 15.68 -6.89 -0.22
C LYS A 244 14.40 -7.39 -0.88
N ILE A 245 13.28 -6.72 -0.64
CA ILE A 245 11.98 -7.09 -1.24
C ILE A 245 12.03 -6.89 -2.76
N ILE A 246 12.55 -5.76 -3.24
CA ILE A 246 12.66 -5.48 -4.67
C ILE A 246 13.57 -6.51 -5.35
N GLU A 247 14.75 -6.79 -4.82
CA GLU A 247 15.69 -7.77 -5.36
C GLU A 247 15.07 -9.18 -5.41
N THR A 248 14.37 -9.59 -4.35
CA THR A 248 13.69 -10.87 -4.31
C THR A 248 12.53 -10.93 -5.30
N ARG A 249 11.76 -9.85 -5.47
CA ARG A 249 10.71 -9.75 -6.49
C ARG A 249 11.28 -9.93 -7.89
N GLU A 250 12.32 -9.21 -8.25
CA GLU A 250 12.91 -9.29 -9.59
C GLU A 250 13.48 -10.69 -9.89
N TRP A 251 14.08 -11.33 -8.90
CA TRP A 251 14.50 -12.72 -9.03
C TRP A 251 13.27 -13.64 -9.21
N THR A 252 12.23 -13.49 -8.41
CA THR A 252 11.01 -14.30 -8.51
C THR A 252 10.33 -14.14 -9.86
N LYS A 253 10.26 -12.91 -10.41
CA LYS A 253 9.76 -12.66 -11.77
C LYS A 253 10.53 -13.48 -12.82
N LYS A 254 11.87 -13.52 -12.72
CA LYS A 254 12.70 -14.30 -13.64
C LYS A 254 12.41 -15.80 -13.56
N GLU A 255 12.32 -16.35 -12.35
CA GLU A 255 12.02 -17.77 -12.15
C GLU A 255 10.61 -18.13 -12.65
N LEU A 256 9.60 -17.29 -12.36
CA LEU A 256 8.22 -17.52 -12.81
C LEU A 256 8.10 -17.50 -14.35
N ARG A 257 8.77 -16.54 -15.03
CA ARG A 257 8.80 -16.53 -16.51
C ARG A 257 9.39 -17.82 -17.09
N ALA A 258 10.46 -18.33 -16.49
CA ALA A 258 11.08 -19.57 -16.91
C ALA A 258 10.19 -20.80 -16.69
N LEU A 259 9.18 -20.68 -15.83
CA LEU A 259 8.18 -21.73 -15.55
C LEU A 259 6.87 -21.55 -16.35
N GLY A 260 6.79 -20.63 -17.31
CA GLY A 260 5.60 -20.43 -18.15
C GLY A 260 4.52 -19.53 -17.51
N PHE A 261 4.86 -18.76 -16.49
CA PHE A 261 3.95 -17.73 -15.94
C PHE A 261 3.98 -16.46 -16.76
N THR A 262 2.80 -15.85 -16.91
CA THR A 262 2.60 -14.53 -17.51
C THR A 262 2.10 -13.55 -16.44
N PHE A 263 2.62 -12.33 -16.46
CA PHE A 263 2.27 -11.25 -15.52
C PHE A 263 2.74 -9.89 -16.04
N GLY A 264 2.06 -8.83 -15.63
CA GLY A 264 2.50 -7.45 -15.84
C GLY A 264 3.74 -7.10 -15.00
N ASP A 265 4.39 -5.98 -15.31
CA ASP A 265 5.58 -5.53 -14.58
C ASP A 265 5.20 -4.94 -13.22
N SER A 266 5.14 -5.77 -12.20
CA SER A 266 4.76 -5.35 -10.86
C SER A 266 5.81 -4.44 -10.22
N MET A 267 5.36 -3.29 -9.69
CA MET A 267 6.11 -2.36 -8.85
C MET A 267 5.58 -2.35 -7.39
N SER A 268 5.03 -3.50 -6.95
CA SER A 268 4.57 -3.71 -5.56
C SER A 268 5.35 -4.83 -4.88
N ASN A 269 4.97 -5.22 -3.67
CA ASN A 269 5.55 -6.37 -2.96
C ASN A 269 4.83 -7.68 -3.27
N PHE A 270 4.21 -7.79 -4.43
CA PHE A 270 3.57 -9.02 -4.93
C PHE A 270 3.67 -9.09 -6.45
N ILE A 271 3.44 -10.27 -7.01
CA ILE A 271 3.30 -10.52 -8.44
C ILE A 271 1.89 -11.06 -8.69
N PHE A 272 1.21 -10.53 -9.71
CA PHE A 272 -0.10 -10.97 -10.16
C PHE A 272 0.06 -11.79 -11.43
N ALA A 273 0.02 -13.12 -11.31
CA ALA A 273 0.46 -14.03 -12.35
C ALA A 273 -0.59 -15.10 -12.69
N SER A 274 -0.63 -15.50 -13.95
CA SER A 274 -1.31 -16.70 -14.44
C SER A 274 -0.32 -17.65 -15.10
N HIS A 275 -0.62 -18.95 -15.13
CA HIS A 275 0.20 -19.94 -15.81
C HIS A 275 -0.46 -20.35 -17.14
N GLU A 276 0.35 -20.57 -18.18
CA GLU A 276 -0.15 -20.84 -19.54
C GLU A 276 -0.97 -22.12 -19.69
N ARG A 277 -0.68 -23.18 -18.87
CA ARG A 277 -1.32 -24.50 -18.98
C ARG A 277 -2.13 -24.90 -17.77
N VAL A 278 -1.71 -24.52 -16.58
CA VAL A 278 -2.32 -24.96 -15.31
C VAL A 278 -3.22 -23.85 -14.74
N PRO A 279 -4.52 -24.15 -14.52
CA PRO A 279 -5.44 -23.16 -13.97
C PRO A 279 -5.02 -22.64 -12.60
N ALA A 280 -5.27 -21.34 -12.32
CA ALA A 280 -4.92 -20.72 -11.04
C ALA A 280 -5.62 -21.39 -9.84
N THR A 281 -6.84 -21.90 -10.02
CA THR A 281 -7.57 -22.64 -8.98
C THR A 281 -6.83 -23.92 -8.58
N GLU A 282 -6.30 -24.64 -9.55
CA GLU A 282 -5.56 -25.89 -9.32
C GLU A 282 -4.23 -25.62 -8.61
N LEU A 283 -3.46 -24.62 -9.09
CA LEU A 283 -2.22 -24.16 -8.44
C LEU A 283 -2.47 -23.68 -7.02
N PHE A 284 -3.55 -22.94 -6.81
CA PHE A 284 -3.93 -22.45 -5.47
C PHE A 284 -4.16 -23.59 -4.49
N GLU A 285 -4.92 -24.61 -4.89
CA GLU A 285 -5.20 -25.77 -4.03
C GLU A 285 -3.95 -26.66 -3.83
N ALA A 286 -3.09 -26.78 -4.83
CA ALA A 286 -1.84 -27.51 -4.71
C ALA A 286 -0.88 -26.82 -3.73
N LEU A 287 -0.68 -25.50 -3.87
CA LEU A 287 0.15 -24.68 -2.97
C LEU A 287 -0.38 -24.73 -1.53
N ARG A 288 -1.70 -24.63 -1.35
CA ARG A 288 -2.34 -24.65 -0.04
C ARG A 288 -2.11 -25.98 0.70
N ARG A 289 -2.08 -27.13 -0.01
CA ARG A 289 -1.78 -28.45 0.57
C ARG A 289 -0.37 -28.51 1.15
N GLU A 290 0.56 -27.80 0.54
CA GLU A 290 1.95 -27.65 1.01
C GLU A 290 2.17 -26.47 1.94
N HIS A 291 1.09 -25.90 2.50
CA HIS A 291 1.13 -24.73 3.42
C HIS A 291 1.76 -23.47 2.81
N ILE A 292 1.75 -23.36 1.48
CA ILE A 292 2.17 -22.15 0.76
C ILE A 292 0.92 -21.35 0.43
N TYR A 293 0.78 -20.16 1.02
CA TYR A 293 -0.41 -19.35 0.91
C TYR A 293 -0.24 -18.20 -0.07
N VAL A 294 -1.03 -18.23 -1.14
CA VAL A 294 -1.17 -17.15 -2.13
C VAL A 294 -2.61 -16.65 -2.15
N ARG A 295 -2.90 -15.56 -2.84
CA ARG A 295 -4.27 -15.09 -3.01
C ARG A 295 -4.81 -15.49 -4.37
N HIS A 296 -5.95 -16.17 -4.40
CA HIS A 296 -6.75 -16.45 -5.58
C HIS A 296 -8.00 -15.53 -5.61
N PHE A 297 -8.50 -15.25 -6.81
CA PHE A 297 -9.67 -14.42 -7.05
C PHE A 297 -10.73 -15.21 -7.80
N THR A 298 -12.01 -14.91 -7.52
CA THR A 298 -13.16 -15.54 -8.21
C THR A 298 -13.83 -14.61 -9.21
N LYS A 299 -13.44 -13.33 -9.23
CA LYS A 299 -14.01 -12.33 -10.13
C LYS A 299 -13.61 -12.64 -11.57
N GLU A 300 -14.55 -12.50 -12.51
CA GLU A 300 -14.29 -12.60 -13.94
C GLU A 300 -13.08 -11.74 -14.36
N ARG A 301 -12.39 -12.10 -15.44
CA ARG A 301 -11.11 -11.55 -15.93
C ARG A 301 -9.89 -11.85 -15.06
N ILE A 302 -10.05 -12.06 -13.74
CA ILE A 302 -8.92 -12.31 -12.83
C ILE A 302 -8.99 -13.68 -12.12
N ASN A 303 -9.98 -14.50 -12.41
CA ASN A 303 -10.16 -15.83 -11.80
C ASN A 303 -9.08 -16.84 -12.19
N ASN A 304 -8.30 -16.57 -13.25
CA ASN A 304 -7.13 -17.38 -13.62
C ASN A 304 -5.80 -16.75 -13.19
N TYR A 305 -5.82 -15.91 -12.16
CA TYR A 305 -4.62 -15.25 -11.63
C TYR A 305 -4.44 -15.55 -10.15
N LEU A 306 -3.16 -15.60 -9.74
CA LEU A 306 -2.73 -15.67 -8.35
C LEU A 306 -1.98 -14.37 -8.01
N ARG A 307 -2.25 -13.77 -6.83
CA ARG A 307 -1.39 -12.73 -6.27
C ARG A 307 -0.43 -13.37 -5.29
N ILE A 308 0.84 -13.35 -5.64
CA ILE A 308 1.95 -13.98 -4.95
C ILE A 308 2.70 -12.88 -4.20
N SER A 309 2.57 -12.82 -2.88
CA SER A 309 3.33 -11.87 -2.06
C SER A 309 4.79 -12.26 -2.01
N ILE A 310 5.67 -11.26 -2.05
CA ILE A 310 7.12 -11.47 -1.95
C ILE A 310 7.49 -11.60 -0.47
N GLY A 311 7.93 -12.78 -0.09
CA GLY A 311 8.50 -13.11 1.20
C GLY A 311 10.01 -12.90 1.26
N THR A 312 10.65 -13.57 2.22
CA THR A 312 12.12 -13.67 2.25
C THR A 312 12.63 -14.44 1.04
N ARG A 313 13.91 -14.30 0.75
CA ARG A 313 14.54 -15.06 -0.35
C ARG A 313 14.35 -16.57 -0.19
N GLU A 314 14.49 -17.10 1.00
CA GLU A 314 14.34 -18.52 1.34
C GLU A 314 12.88 -19.02 1.13
N GLU A 315 11.90 -18.20 1.53
CA GLU A 315 10.48 -18.51 1.30
C GLU A 315 10.18 -18.56 -0.19
N MET A 316 10.68 -17.60 -0.98
CA MET A 316 10.48 -17.58 -2.42
C MET A 316 11.22 -18.70 -3.14
N GLU A 317 12.39 -19.12 -2.67
CA GLU A 317 13.09 -20.31 -3.18
C GLU A 317 12.31 -21.60 -2.91
N THR A 318 11.67 -21.71 -1.75
CA THR A 318 10.79 -22.83 -1.41
C THR A 318 9.56 -22.87 -2.33
N PHE A 319 8.92 -21.72 -2.54
CA PHE A 319 7.80 -21.58 -3.48
C PHE A 319 8.19 -21.98 -4.92
N ILE A 320 9.31 -21.49 -5.43
CA ILE A 320 9.80 -21.80 -6.78
C ILE A 320 10.18 -23.27 -6.91
N ARG A 321 10.80 -23.86 -5.89
CA ARG A 321 11.12 -25.31 -5.89
C ARG A 321 9.87 -26.15 -5.99
N PHE A 322 8.84 -25.86 -5.20
CA PHE A 322 7.54 -26.53 -5.30
C PHE A 322 6.97 -26.42 -6.71
N LEU A 323 6.94 -25.24 -7.30
CA LEU A 323 6.41 -25.05 -8.66
C LEU A 323 7.20 -25.86 -9.70
N LYS A 324 8.53 -25.93 -9.58
CA LYS A 324 9.39 -26.71 -10.49
C LYS A 324 9.08 -28.21 -10.42
N GLU A 325 8.75 -28.75 -9.27
CA GLU A 325 8.37 -30.15 -9.08
C GLU A 325 6.96 -30.40 -9.61
N TYR A 326 6.01 -29.61 -9.16
CA TYR A 326 4.61 -29.72 -9.53
C TYR A 326 4.37 -29.62 -11.05
N LEU A 327 4.97 -28.64 -11.71
CA LEU A 327 4.79 -28.39 -13.15
C LEU A 327 5.50 -29.40 -14.06
N LYS A 328 6.36 -30.29 -13.54
CA LYS A 328 6.91 -31.42 -14.28
C LYS A 328 5.93 -32.58 -14.39
N GLU A 329 5.04 -32.68 -13.39
CA GLU A 329 4.07 -33.78 -13.28
C GLU A 329 2.71 -33.40 -13.90
N ALA A 330 2.44 -32.12 -14.08
CA ALA A 330 1.24 -31.53 -14.68
C ALA A 330 1.44 -31.23 -16.19
#